data_bbe765cdbc260c38e7a1008b5faa0798
#
_entry.id   bbe765cdbc260c38e7a1008b5faa0798
#
_cell.length_a   1.000
_cell.length_b   1.000
_cell.length_c   1.000
_cell.angle_alpha   90.00
_cell.angle_beta   90.00
_cell.angle_gamma   90.00
#
_symmetry.space_group_name_H-M   'P 1'
#
loop_
_entity.id
_entity.type
_entity.pdbx_description
1 polymer ?
#
loop_
_entity_poly.entity_id
_entity_poly.type
_entity_poly.pdbx_seq_one_letter_code
_entity_poly.pdbx_strand_id
1 'polypeptide(L)'
;MKLNQAEIEDYNSIIAFYDDVTDRTPEIATYARWSKRKHPTLEGIKAYIEEGSMYLYKEEKVIVGAVAVTMYQGEDYHAIKWSQQVADDKAAVIHILAVSPDYQGKGIGSEMVREAINLAKEKGMQAIRLDALASNIPAHRLYERLDFEYRGKQHLYAENTGWTDFYFFELK
;
A
#
# COMPACT_ATOMS: atom_id res chain seq x y z
N MET A 1 1.67 5.66 17.75
CA MET A 1 1.50 4.22 17.35
C MET A 1 2.72 3.78 16.55
N LYS A 2 2.90 2.48 16.30
CA LYS A 2 4.02 1.93 15.53
C LYS A 2 3.52 0.79 14.64
N LEU A 3 4.11 0.61 13.46
CA LEU A 3 3.83 -0.55 12.61
C LEU A 3 4.37 -1.83 13.26
N ASN A 4 3.51 -2.83 13.36
CA ASN A 4 3.86 -4.16 13.83
C ASN A 4 3.57 -5.18 12.74
N GLN A 5 4.49 -6.11 12.53
CA GLN A 5 4.31 -7.18 11.56
C GLN A 5 3.10 -8.03 11.96
N ALA A 6 2.22 -8.31 11.00
CA ALA A 6 1.07 -9.17 11.21
C ALA A 6 1.48 -10.64 11.26
N GLU A 7 0.75 -11.40 12.06
CA GLU A 7 0.88 -12.85 12.16
C GLU A 7 -0.36 -13.53 11.59
N ILE A 8 -0.28 -14.85 11.34
CA ILE A 8 -1.40 -15.57 10.70
C ILE A 8 -2.69 -15.52 11.55
N GLU A 9 -2.56 -15.40 12.86
CA GLU A 9 -3.67 -15.23 13.78
C GLU A 9 -4.44 -13.91 13.57
N ASP A 10 -3.79 -12.90 13.01
CA ASP A 10 -4.42 -11.62 12.65
C ASP A 10 -5.28 -11.70 11.38
N TYR A 11 -5.21 -12.77 10.60
CA TYR A 11 -5.82 -12.88 9.27
C TYR A 11 -7.30 -12.48 9.26
N ASN A 12 -8.12 -13.08 10.12
CA ASN A 12 -9.57 -12.78 10.15
C ASN A 12 -9.84 -11.33 10.54
N SER A 13 -9.07 -10.76 11.46
CA SER A 13 -9.19 -9.37 11.88
C SER A 13 -8.79 -8.39 10.77
N ILE A 14 -7.80 -8.75 9.97
CA ILE A 14 -7.36 -7.97 8.80
C ILE A 14 -8.43 -7.99 7.72
N ILE A 15 -9.03 -9.15 7.43
CA ILE A 15 -10.14 -9.24 6.48
C ILE A 15 -11.31 -8.36 6.93
N ALA A 16 -11.71 -8.45 8.19
CA ALA A 16 -12.78 -7.62 8.75
C ALA A 16 -12.45 -6.11 8.67
N PHE A 17 -11.19 -5.75 8.87
CA PHE A 17 -10.72 -4.37 8.72
C PHE A 17 -10.88 -3.85 7.28
N TYR A 18 -10.41 -4.60 6.28
CA TYR A 18 -10.56 -4.19 4.87
C TYR A 18 -12.02 -4.21 4.41
N ASP A 19 -12.83 -5.13 4.92
CA ASP A 19 -14.28 -5.16 4.68
C ASP A 19 -14.93 -3.86 5.21
N ASP A 20 -14.60 -3.45 6.45
CA ASP A 20 -15.10 -2.22 7.06
C ASP A 20 -14.66 -0.95 6.29
N VAL A 21 -13.39 -0.89 5.91
CA VAL A 21 -12.88 0.22 5.07
C VAL A 21 -13.67 0.33 3.76
N THR A 22 -13.89 -0.79 3.08
CA THR A 22 -14.61 -0.82 1.80
C THR A 22 -16.08 -0.45 1.98
N ASP A 23 -16.74 -0.96 3.01
CA ASP A 23 -18.16 -0.72 3.27
C ASP A 23 -18.44 0.73 3.71
N ARG A 24 -17.53 1.35 4.45
CA ARG A 24 -17.72 2.67 5.07
C ARG A 24 -16.95 3.82 4.41
N THR A 25 -16.22 3.54 3.34
CA THR A 25 -15.50 4.55 2.53
C THR A 25 -15.94 4.40 1.07
N PRO A 26 -17.16 4.86 0.70
CA PRO A 26 -17.71 4.62 -0.65
C PRO A 26 -16.86 5.23 -1.76
N GLU A 27 -16.12 6.30 -1.51
CA GLU A 27 -15.23 6.93 -2.47
C GLU A 27 -14.07 6.01 -2.89
N ILE A 28 -13.71 5.00 -2.09
CA ILE A 28 -12.61 4.09 -2.40
C ILE A 28 -12.91 3.23 -3.64
N ALA A 29 -14.19 2.96 -3.91
CA ALA A 29 -14.61 2.29 -5.13
C ALA A 29 -14.39 3.16 -6.37
N THR A 30 -14.50 4.48 -6.24
CA THR A 30 -14.29 5.43 -7.34
C THR A 30 -12.80 5.68 -7.58
N TYR A 31 -12.03 5.96 -6.54
CA TYR A 31 -10.62 6.36 -6.66
C TYR A 31 -9.68 5.18 -6.84
N ALA A 32 -9.85 4.14 -6.03
CA ALA A 32 -8.93 2.99 -5.97
C ALA A 32 -9.51 1.72 -6.61
N ARG A 33 -10.77 1.73 -7.03
CA ARG A 33 -11.49 0.55 -7.54
C ARG A 33 -11.48 -0.63 -6.56
N TRP A 34 -11.43 -0.33 -5.27
CA TRP A 34 -11.57 -1.36 -4.24
C TRP A 34 -13.02 -1.82 -4.13
N SER A 35 -13.18 -3.12 -4.00
CA SER A 35 -14.47 -3.73 -3.68
C SER A 35 -14.25 -4.91 -2.74
N LYS A 36 -15.22 -5.10 -1.84
CA LYS A 36 -15.15 -6.07 -0.76
C LYS A 36 -14.69 -7.44 -1.25
N ARG A 37 -13.58 -7.93 -0.69
CA ARG A 37 -12.95 -9.23 -0.96
C ARG A 37 -12.52 -9.50 -2.40
N LYS A 38 -12.64 -8.50 -3.27
CA LYS A 38 -12.16 -8.56 -4.66
C LYS A 38 -10.84 -7.81 -4.83
N HIS A 39 -10.66 -6.72 -4.08
CA HIS A 39 -9.38 -6.03 -3.96
C HIS A 39 -9.38 -5.18 -2.67
N PRO A 40 -8.45 -5.40 -1.74
CA PRO A 40 -7.49 -6.52 -1.74
C PRO A 40 -8.17 -7.91 -1.69
N THR A 41 -7.56 -8.89 -2.34
CA THR A 41 -8.08 -10.27 -2.32
C THR A 41 -7.75 -10.98 -1.01
N LEU A 42 -8.56 -11.98 -0.63
CA LEU A 42 -8.29 -12.80 0.55
C LEU A 42 -6.94 -13.53 0.42
N GLU A 43 -6.66 -14.07 -0.77
CA GLU A 43 -5.41 -14.77 -1.08
C GLU A 43 -4.21 -13.82 -1.04
N GLY A 44 -4.36 -12.60 -1.56
CA GLY A 44 -3.31 -11.58 -1.55
C GLY A 44 -2.95 -11.14 -0.12
N ILE A 45 -3.94 -10.90 0.72
CA ILE A 45 -3.72 -10.56 2.14
C ILE A 45 -3.01 -11.71 2.85
N LYS A 46 -3.46 -12.95 2.65
CA LYS A 46 -2.84 -14.13 3.24
C LYS A 46 -1.38 -14.27 2.80
N ALA A 47 -1.09 -14.09 1.51
CA ALA A 47 0.26 -14.15 0.98
C ALA A 47 1.17 -13.10 1.63
N TYR A 48 0.72 -11.85 1.79
CA TYR A 48 1.49 -10.81 2.47
C TYR A 48 1.78 -11.15 3.94
N ILE A 49 0.83 -11.78 4.64
CA ILE A 49 1.06 -12.23 6.02
C ILE A 49 2.11 -13.34 6.06
N GLU A 50 1.96 -14.36 5.21
CA GLU A 50 2.85 -15.53 5.18
C GLU A 50 4.29 -15.17 4.80
N GLU A 51 4.49 -14.19 3.92
CA GLU A 51 5.84 -13.70 3.58
C GLU A 51 6.40 -12.67 4.56
N GLY A 52 5.62 -12.24 5.55
CA GLY A 52 6.05 -11.24 6.54
C GLY A 52 6.03 -9.80 6.05
N SER A 53 5.25 -9.50 5.01
CA SER A 53 5.14 -8.16 4.41
C SER A 53 3.93 -7.36 4.88
N MET A 54 2.98 -7.96 5.60
CA MET A 54 1.83 -7.27 6.15
C MET A 54 2.17 -6.63 7.49
N TYR A 55 1.81 -5.35 7.65
CA TYR A 55 2.02 -4.57 8.87
C TYR A 55 0.73 -3.90 9.31
N LEU A 56 0.54 -3.83 10.63
CA LEU A 56 -0.65 -3.28 11.28
C LEU A 56 -0.28 -2.10 12.18
N TYR A 57 -1.15 -1.11 12.15
CA TYR A 57 -1.17 0.00 13.08
C TYR A 57 -2.32 -0.24 14.04
N LYS A 58 -2.04 -0.50 15.32
CA LYS A 58 -3.05 -0.87 16.32
C LYS A 58 -3.12 0.16 17.44
N GLU A 59 -4.34 0.44 17.88
CA GLU A 59 -4.62 1.09 19.16
C GLU A 59 -5.23 0.01 20.06
N GLU A 60 -4.50 -0.39 21.08
CA GLU A 60 -4.81 -1.57 21.89
C GLU A 60 -4.97 -2.83 21.01
N LYS A 61 -6.19 -3.35 20.91
CA LYS A 61 -6.51 -4.53 20.08
C LYS A 61 -7.18 -4.19 18.74
N VAL A 62 -7.46 -2.90 18.51
CA VAL A 62 -8.18 -2.44 17.32
C VAL A 62 -7.20 -2.13 16.20
N ILE A 63 -7.43 -2.68 15.01
CA ILE A 63 -6.65 -2.31 13.81
C ILE A 63 -7.13 -0.94 13.34
N VAL A 64 -6.24 0.04 13.43
CA VAL A 64 -6.45 1.43 12.99
C VAL A 64 -6.03 1.61 11.54
N GLY A 65 -5.04 0.85 11.11
CA GLY A 65 -4.54 0.86 9.74
C GLY A 65 -3.79 -0.42 9.40
N ALA A 66 -3.71 -0.71 8.11
CA ALA A 66 -2.95 -1.83 7.56
C ALA A 66 -2.22 -1.42 6.29
N VAL A 67 -1.06 -2.01 6.05
CA VAL A 67 -0.23 -1.77 4.87
C VAL A 67 0.63 -2.98 4.60
N ALA A 68 0.81 -3.32 3.32
CA ALA A 68 1.85 -4.27 2.95
C ALA A 68 3.10 -3.52 2.46
N VAL A 69 4.26 -3.95 2.93
CA VAL A 69 5.58 -3.39 2.53
C VAL A 69 6.46 -4.55 2.13
N THR A 70 6.61 -4.75 0.83
CA THR A 70 7.50 -5.78 0.29
C THR A 70 8.93 -5.24 0.18
N MET A 71 9.92 -6.08 0.46
CA MET A 71 11.33 -5.74 0.29
C MET A 71 11.85 -6.16 -1.09
N TYR A 72 10.97 -6.11 -2.07
CA TYR A 72 11.23 -6.36 -3.48
C TYR A 72 10.16 -5.67 -4.33
N GLN A 73 10.48 -5.44 -5.61
CA GLN A 73 9.53 -4.95 -6.61
C GLN A 73 9.20 -6.04 -7.64
N GLY A 74 8.00 -5.98 -8.22
CA GLY A 74 7.57 -6.87 -9.29
C GLY A 74 8.02 -6.40 -10.67
N GLU A 75 7.79 -7.25 -11.68
CA GLU A 75 8.18 -7.00 -13.09
C GLU A 75 7.56 -5.73 -13.69
N ASP A 76 6.36 -5.35 -13.26
CA ASP A 76 5.68 -4.14 -13.72
C ASP A 76 6.50 -2.85 -13.46
N TYR A 77 7.41 -2.91 -12.51
CA TYR A 77 8.29 -1.80 -12.16
C TYR A 77 9.47 -1.63 -13.14
N HIS A 78 9.79 -2.63 -13.95
CA HIS A 78 10.93 -2.60 -14.88
C HIS A 78 10.74 -1.60 -16.03
N ALA A 79 9.50 -1.34 -16.45
CA ALA A 79 9.22 -0.43 -17.55
C ALA A 79 9.26 1.06 -17.16
N ILE A 80 9.39 1.36 -15.88
CA ILE A 80 9.43 2.74 -15.37
C ILE A 80 10.87 3.26 -15.35
N LYS A 81 11.04 4.51 -15.81
CA LYS A 81 12.33 5.20 -15.75
C LYS A 81 12.55 5.80 -14.36
N TRP A 82 13.11 4.99 -13.48
CA TRP A 82 13.43 5.41 -12.10
C TRP A 82 14.60 6.39 -12.04
N SER A 83 14.71 7.16 -10.95
CA SER A 83 15.83 8.08 -10.72
C SER A 83 17.14 7.32 -10.56
N GLN A 84 17.09 6.12 -9.98
CA GLN A 84 18.23 5.22 -9.88
C GLN A 84 17.82 3.79 -10.22
N GLN A 85 18.69 3.09 -10.89
CA GLN A 85 18.51 1.66 -11.14
C GLN A 85 19.01 0.86 -9.94
N VAL A 86 18.16 -0.02 -9.43
CA VAL A 86 18.50 -0.93 -8.33
C VAL A 86 17.98 -2.31 -8.68
N ALA A 87 18.58 -3.35 -8.09
CA ALA A 87 18.06 -4.72 -8.22
C ALA A 87 16.66 -4.83 -7.58
N ASP A 88 15.86 -5.77 -8.04
CA ASP A 88 14.48 -5.94 -7.56
C ASP A 88 14.40 -6.14 -6.04
N ASP A 89 15.34 -6.87 -5.46
CA ASP A 89 15.47 -7.12 -4.02
C ASP A 89 16.07 -5.93 -3.23
N LYS A 90 16.27 -4.79 -3.86
CA LYS A 90 16.75 -3.53 -3.27
C LYS A 90 15.75 -2.38 -3.37
N ALA A 91 14.59 -2.62 -3.94
CA ALA A 91 13.49 -1.66 -4.00
C ALA A 91 12.33 -2.15 -3.13
N ALA A 92 12.01 -1.44 -2.06
CA ALA A 92 10.80 -1.69 -1.28
C ALA A 92 9.58 -1.11 -1.98
N VAL A 93 8.44 -1.78 -1.85
CA VAL A 93 7.17 -1.31 -2.43
C VAL A 93 6.07 -1.28 -1.36
N ILE A 94 5.33 -0.18 -1.31
CA ILE A 94 4.18 0.01 -0.42
C ILE A 94 2.91 -0.38 -1.18
N HIS A 95 2.10 -1.27 -0.59
CA HIS A 95 0.87 -1.78 -1.18
C HIS A 95 -0.31 -1.68 -0.22
N ILE A 96 -1.50 -1.58 -0.77
CA ILE A 96 -2.81 -1.70 -0.09
C ILE A 96 -2.92 -0.94 1.24
N LEU A 97 -2.32 0.24 1.33
CA LEU A 97 -2.43 1.12 2.49
C LEU A 97 -3.90 1.50 2.74
N ALA A 98 -4.36 1.27 3.95
CA ALA A 98 -5.70 1.66 4.38
C ALA A 98 -5.71 2.14 5.83
N VAL A 99 -6.61 3.07 6.13
CA VAL A 99 -6.88 3.59 7.48
C VAL A 99 -8.35 3.36 7.79
N SER A 100 -8.65 2.90 9.01
CA SER A 100 -10.02 2.73 9.50
C SER A 100 -10.83 4.03 9.30
N PRO A 101 -12.09 3.95 8.84
CA PRO A 101 -12.94 5.11 8.65
C PRO A 101 -13.04 6.02 9.89
N ASP A 102 -12.99 5.45 11.08
CA ASP A 102 -13.06 6.20 12.35
C ASP A 102 -11.79 7.03 12.64
N TYR A 103 -10.70 6.74 11.93
CA TYR A 103 -9.39 7.38 12.09
C TYR A 103 -8.92 8.17 10.87
N GLN A 104 -9.70 8.19 9.79
CA GLN A 104 -9.38 8.98 8.59
C GLN A 104 -9.38 10.49 8.90
N GLY A 105 -8.60 11.26 8.14
CA GLY A 105 -8.49 12.70 8.31
C GLY A 105 -7.64 13.16 9.51
N LYS A 106 -7.05 12.24 10.27
CA LYS A 106 -6.24 12.52 11.46
C LYS A 106 -4.72 12.37 11.23
N GLY A 107 -4.29 12.22 9.99
CA GLY A 107 -2.86 12.09 9.65
C GLY A 107 -2.28 10.68 9.78
N ILE A 108 -3.08 9.69 10.16
CA ILE A 108 -2.63 8.29 10.38
C ILE A 108 -1.98 7.70 9.14
N GLY A 109 -2.58 7.90 7.95
CA GLY A 109 -2.00 7.41 6.70
C GLY A 109 -0.59 7.95 6.44
N SER A 110 -0.36 9.24 6.72
CA SER A 110 0.97 9.85 6.60
C SER A 110 1.97 9.28 7.61
N GLU A 111 1.53 9.02 8.85
CA GLU A 111 2.38 8.39 9.86
C GLU A 111 2.77 6.98 9.44
N MET A 112 1.81 6.19 8.95
CA MET A 112 2.06 4.82 8.47
C MET A 112 3.06 4.77 7.31
N VAL A 113 2.95 5.71 6.36
CA VAL A 113 3.93 5.79 5.25
C VAL A 113 5.31 6.15 5.77
N ARG A 114 5.45 7.08 6.72
CA ARG A 114 6.76 7.40 7.33
C ARG A 114 7.35 6.19 8.06
N GLU A 115 6.53 5.44 8.79
CA GLU A 115 6.98 4.20 9.44
C GLU A 115 7.41 3.14 8.40
N ALA A 116 6.68 3.00 7.29
CA ALA A 116 7.05 2.10 6.20
C ALA A 116 8.37 2.51 5.53
N ILE A 117 8.60 3.82 5.36
CA ILE A 117 9.88 4.36 4.87
C ILE A 117 11.02 4.00 5.82
N ASN A 118 10.83 4.21 7.12
CA ASN A 118 11.83 3.87 8.13
C ASN A 118 12.14 2.38 8.14
N LEU A 119 11.10 1.54 8.10
CA LEU A 119 11.24 0.09 8.01
C LEU A 119 12.06 -0.35 6.79
N ALA A 120 11.77 0.20 5.62
CA ALA A 120 12.50 -0.11 4.40
C ALA A 120 13.99 0.30 4.50
N LYS A 121 14.26 1.49 5.05
CA LYS A 121 15.63 1.96 5.30
C LYS A 121 16.39 1.07 6.29
N GLU A 122 15.75 0.68 7.40
CA GLU A 122 16.34 -0.23 8.39
C GLU A 122 16.68 -1.60 7.79
N LYS A 123 15.90 -2.05 6.81
CA LYS A 123 16.16 -3.29 6.07
C LYS A 123 17.15 -3.13 4.90
N GLY A 124 17.76 -1.96 4.74
CA GLY A 124 18.80 -1.71 3.75
C GLY A 124 18.29 -1.55 2.32
N MET A 125 17.01 -1.20 2.14
CA MET A 125 16.47 -0.91 0.82
C MET A 125 17.09 0.37 0.25
N GLN A 126 17.39 0.35 -1.04
CA GLN A 126 18.04 1.45 -1.76
C GLN A 126 17.02 2.38 -2.44
N ALA A 127 15.84 1.86 -2.75
CA ALA A 127 14.73 2.62 -3.31
C ALA A 127 13.44 2.25 -2.59
N ILE A 128 12.50 3.22 -2.52
CA ILE A 128 11.16 3.00 -1.97
C ILE A 128 10.18 3.52 -3.00
N ARG A 129 9.29 2.67 -3.46
CA ARG A 129 8.41 2.87 -4.60
C ARG A 129 6.98 2.47 -4.27
N LEU A 130 6.07 2.90 -5.10
CA LEU A 130 4.67 2.48 -5.07
C LEU A 130 4.00 2.77 -6.40
N ASP A 131 2.86 2.16 -6.61
CA ASP A 131 1.94 2.51 -7.68
C ASP A 131 0.53 2.78 -7.14
N ALA A 132 -0.21 3.59 -7.85
CA ALA A 132 -1.61 3.87 -7.58
C ALA A 132 -2.35 4.11 -8.89
N LEU A 133 -3.66 3.80 -8.92
CA LEU A 133 -4.48 4.11 -10.07
C LEU A 133 -4.40 5.60 -10.42
N ALA A 134 -4.40 5.93 -11.71
CA ALA A 134 -4.43 7.32 -12.17
C ALA A 134 -5.62 8.11 -11.61
N SER A 135 -6.74 7.43 -11.31
CA SER A 135 -7.92 8.00 -10.67
C SER A 135 -7.79 8.26 -9.18
N ASN A 136 -6.76 7.69 -8.51
CA ASN A 136 -6.62 7.77 -7.05
C ASN A 136 -5.92 9.06 -6.61
N ILE A 137 -6.57 10.19 -6.85
CA ILE A 137 -6.04 11.53 -6.53
C ILE A 137 -5.71 11.69 -5.03
N PRO A 138 -6.54 11.21 -4.08
CA PRO A 138 -6.19 11.30 -2.67
C PRO A 138 -4.86 10.62 -2.32
N ALA A 139 -4.57 9.45 -2.91
CA ALA A 139 -3.31 8.74 -2.72
C ALA A 139 -2.14 9.54 -3.33
N HIS A 140 -2.27 10.07 -4.55
CA HIS A 140 -1.24 10.91 -5.16
C HIS A 140 -0.86 12.07 -4.26
N ARG A 141 -1.84 12.80 -3.73
CA ARG A 141 -1.61 13.94 -2.83
C ARG A 141 -0.94 13.52 -1.52
N LEU A 142 -1.29 12.36 -0.97
CA LEU A 142 -0.65 11.82 0.22
C LEU A 142 0.85 11.57 -0.03
N TYR A 143 1.16 10.86 -1.11
CA TYR A 143 2.53 10.47 -1.42
C TYR A 143 3.40 11.66 -1.82
N GLU A 144 2.88 12.59 -2.61
CA GLU A 144 3.58 13.83 -2.99
C GLU A 144 3.94 14.68 -1.76
N ARG A 145 3.05 14.77 -0.76
CA ARG A 145 3.36 15.46 0.51
C ARG A 145 4.43 14.76 1.35
N LEU A 146 4.74 13.51 1.05
CA LEU A 146 5.76 12.71 1.72
C LEU A 146 7.01 12.51 0.85
N ASP A 147 7.22 13.43 -0.09
CA ASP A 147 8.40 13.49 -0.99
C ASP A 147 8.50 12.33 -1.99
N PHE A 148 7.38 11.66 -2.28
CA PHE A 148 7.34 10.77 -3.43
C PHE A 148 7.13 11.57 -4.71
N GLU A 149 7.88 11.22 -5.74
CA GLU A 149 7.85 11.86 -7.05
C GLU A 149 7.26 10.92 -8.10
N TYR A 150 6.35 11.44 -8.92
CA TYR A 150 5.81 10.74 -10.07
C TYR A 150 6.93 10.39 -11.07
N ARG A 151 7.02 9.12 -11.47
CA ARG A 151 8.07 8.62 -12.35
C ARG A 151 7.58 8.11 -13.70
N GLY A 152 6.28 7.92 -13.86
CA GLY A 152 5.70 7.45 -15.10
C GLY A 152 4.42 6.66 -14.89
N LYS A 153 3.82 6.23 -15.99
CA LYS A 153 2.59 5.44 -15.98
C LYS A 153 2.72 4.20 -16.83
N GLN A 154 1.90 3.21 -16.52
CA GLN A 154 1.68 2.04 -17.34
C GLN A 154 0.19 1.77 -17.50
N HIS A 155 -0.21 1.29 -18.67
CA HIS A 155 -1.55 0.79 -18.93
C HIS A 155 -1.56 -0.71 -18.68
N LEU A 156 -2.14 -1.13 -17.55
CA LEU A 156 -2.09 -2.50 -17.05
C LEU A 156 -3.49 -3.06 -16.82
N TYR A 157 -3.59 -4.37 -16.90
CA TYR A 157 -4.79 -5.12 -16.53
C TYR A 157 -4.72 -5.58 -15.08
N ALA A 158 -5.81 -5.36 -14.34
CA ALA A 158 -6.07 -6.00 -13.05
C ALA A 158 -7.53 -6.47 -13.01
N GLU A 159 -7.81 -7.55 -12.31
CA GLU A 159 -9.17 -8.13 -12.29
C GLU A 159 -10.22 -7.17 -11.73
N ASN A 160 -9.85 -6.35 -10.75
CA ASN A 160 -10.76 -5.38 -10.14
C ASN A 160 -10.98 -4.11 -10.97
N THR A 161 -10.09 -3.80 -11.92
CA THR A 161 -10.14 -2.55 -12.70
C THR A 161 -10.40 -2.78 -14.19
N GLY A 162 -10.04 -3.95 -14.74
CA GLY A 162 -9.81 -4.12 -16.15
C GLY A 162 -8.53 -3.37 -16.58
N TRP A 163 -8.42 -3.03 -17.86
CA TRP A 163 -7.34 -2.22 -18.39
C TRP A 163 -7.48 -0.77 -17.94
N THR A 164 -6.47 -0.23 -17.26
CA THR A 164 -6.45 1.17 -16.81
C THR A 164 -5.02 1.67 -16.58
N ASP A 165 -4.86 2.98 -16.39
CA ASP A 165 -3.57 3.59 -16.13
C ASP A 165 -3.23 3.51 -14.64
N PHE A 166 -1.99 3.08 -14.37
CA PHE A 166 -1.36 3.09 -13.05
C PHE A 166 -0.22 4.11 -13.06
N TYR A 167 -0.14 4.94 -12.03
CA TYR A 167 0.92 5.92 -11.82
C TYR A 167 1.93 5.38 -10.82
N PHE A 168 3.21 5.52 -11.16
CA PHE A 168 4.33 5.01 -10.39
C PHE A 168 5.10 6.15 -9.74
N PHE A 169 5.43 5.97 -8.48
CA PHE A 169 6.08 6.96 -7.63
C PHE A 169 7.32 6.39 -6.97
N GLU A 170 8.32 7.24 -6.74
CA GLU A 170 9.55 6.90 -6.04
C GLU A 170 9.86 7.98 -5.00
N LEU A 171 10.27 7.56 -3.80
CA LEU A 171 10.74 8.48 -2.76
C LEU A 171 12.04 9.16 -3.20
N LYS A 172 12.13 10.48 -3.04
CA LYS A 172 13.34 11.28 -3.32
C LYS A 172 14.48 10.97 -2.36
#